data_fbdc96fcbf4c5abacb60bc6a00667742
#
_entry.id   fbdc96fcbf4c5abacb60bc6a00667742
#
_cell.length_a   1.000
_cell.length_b   1.000
_cell.length_c   1.000
_cell.angle_alpha   90.00
_cell.angle_beta   90.00
_cell.angle_gamma   90.00
#
_symmetry.space_group_name_H-M   'P 1'
#
loop_
_entity.id
_entity.type
_entity.pdbx_description
1 polymer ?
#
loop_
_entity_poly.entity_id
_entity_poly.type
_entity_poly.pdbx_seq_one_letter_code
_entity_poly.pdbx_strand_id
1 'polypeptide(L)'
;MNILRTMVSSVWQTLLPLFMASVFLTGCMSWQPEWPATGIDAPSPDVGAMLQSADQLAAVADNRVRLQAAMNAYGRVLDQDPSHPRALTDLANQTILMGTAHTDSRQEKSRYFRSAMRLCERAMYTNADFRILADQGKTPWEACAVLGEEDMPAMMFWSTAVLYYFKEVLTFPEQVFNLSWVTHTGPFLERMAALDPAWGGGAIQFTQSLYFGILPGALGGDEARSQSYLEEAVAFGTPWMLARWGRAKYFHVRDQDREGFEADLRWVLAQDVSAPGEAFCWRAYFHQDARDALADPDRYFD
;
A
#
# COMPACT_ATOMS: atom_id res chain seq x y z
N MET A 1 -23.09 20.87 52.84
CA MET A 1 -21.88 20.82 52.00
C MET A 1 -21.59 19.44 51.41
N ASN A 2 -22.52 18.47 51.47
CA ASN A 2 -22.31 17.08 50.97
C ASN A 2 -23.13 16.72 49.70
N ILE A 3 -24.11 17.51 49.29
CA ILE A 3 -24.97 17.19 48.11
C ILE A 3 -24.28 17.52 46.76
N LEU A 4 -23.43 18.54 46.73
CA LEU A 4 -22.68 18.94 45.52
C LEU A 4 -21.54 17.95 45.16
N ARG A 5 -20.94 17.26 46.16
CA ARG A 5 -19.92 16.25 45.87
C ARG A 5 -20.43 14.95 45.23
N THR A 6 -21.65 14.56 45.60
CA THR A 6 -22.31 13.34 45.09
C THR A 6 -22.80 13.52 43.64
N MET A 7 -23.28 14.73 43.26
CA MET A 7 -23.73 15.00 41.90
C MET A 7 -22.59 15.08 40.88
N VAL A 8 -21.41 15.61 41.26
CA VAL A 8 -20.25 15.70 40.39
C VAL A 8 -19.65 14.32 40.10
N SER A 9 -19.61 13.42 41.11
CA SER A 9 -19.09 12.07 40.93
C SER A 9 -19.97 11.19 40.02
N SER A 10 -21.29 11.35 40.04
CA SER A 10 -22.21 10.56 39.22
C SER A 10 -22.17 10.99 37.72
N VAL A 11 -21.98 12.27 37.44
CA VAL A 11 -21.86 12.80 36.08
C VAL A 11 -20.55 12.33 35.41
N TRP A 12 -19.48 12.28 36.16
CA TRP A 12 -18.19 11.76 35.63
C TRP A 12 -18.21 10.24 35.39
N GLN A 13 -18.92 9.49 36.22
CA GLN A 13 -19.05 8.03 36.06
C GLN A 13 -19.93 7.62 34.86
N THR A 14 -20.85 8.47 34.42
CA THR A 14 -21.70 8.21 33.22
C THR A 14 -21.11 8.83 31.93
N LEU A 15 -20.38 9.94 32.02
CA LEU A 15 -19.79 10.60 30.84
C LEU A 15 -18.47 9.96 30.40
N LEU A 16 -17.68 9.40 31.33
CA LEU A 16 -16.41 8.75 31.00
C LEU A 16 -16.58 7.53 30.07
N PRO A 17 -17.52 6.58 30.33
CA PRO A 17 -17.74 5.47 29.41
C PRO A 17 -18.37 5.88 28.07
N LEU A 18 -19.21 6.94 28.05
CA LEU A 18 -19.76 7.49 26.80
C LEU A 18 -18.69 8.20 25.96
N PHE A 19 -17.75 8.91 26.60
CA PHE A 19 -16.62 9.53 25.91
C PHE A 19 -15.62 8.47 25.40
N MET A 20 -15.34 7.44 26.19
CA MET A 20 -14.56 6.28 25.73
C MET A 20 -15.26 5.56 24.57
N ALA A 21 -16.57 5.31 24.64
CA ALA A 21 -17.31 4.67 23.55
C ALA A 21 -17.31 5.50 22.25
N SER A 22 -17.36 6.84 22.31
CA SER A 22 -17.29 7.70 21.13
C SER A 22 -15.91 7.75 20.50
N VAL A 23 -14.83 7.62 21.26
CA VAL A 23 -13.47 7.52 20.75
C VAL A 23 -13.24 6.17 20.05
N PHE A 24 -13.86 5.08 20.51
CA PHE A 24 -13.76 3.77 19.88
C PHE A 24 -14.48 3.67 18.52
N LEU A 25 -15.48 4.52 18.24
CA LEU A 25 -16.24 4.47 16.99
C LEU A 25 -15.58 5.22 15.82
N THR A 26 -14.60 6.07 16.06
CA THR A 26 -13.99 6.90 15.02
C THR A 26 -12.67 6.34 14.48
N GLY A 27 -12.09 5.32 15.10
CA GLY A 27 -10.77 4.77 14.75
C GLY A 27 -10.79 3.48 13.93
N CYS A 28 -11.94 2.81 13.77
CA CYS A 28 -12.01 1.58 13.00
C CYS A 28 -12.09 1.86 11.50
N MET A 29 -11.18 1.26 10.73
CA MET A 29 -11.33 1.17 9.29
C MET A 29 -12.56 0.29 8.99
N SER A 30 -13.42 0.76 8.08
CA SER A 30 -14.56 -0.01 7.58
C SER A 30 -14.44 -0.13 6.07
N TRP A 31 -14.73 -1.31 5.55
CA TRP A 31 -14.86 -1.52 4.11
C TRP A 31 -16.33 -1.48 3.72
N GLN A 32 -16.62 -0.80 2.63
CA GLN A 32 -17.93 -0.81 1.99
C GLN A 32 -17.71 -0.95 0.49
N PRO A 33 -18.51 -1.77 -0.21
CA PRO A 33 -18.40 -1.91 -1.65
C PRO A 33 -18.72 -0.58 -2.35
N GLU A 34 -17.88 -0.20 -3.30
CA GLU A 34 -18.07 0.95 -4.19
C GLU A 34 -17.84 0.49 -5.64
N TRP A 35 -18.66 -0.48 -6.07
CA TRP A 35 -18.55 -1.01 -7.42
C TRP A 35 -19.05 -0.01 -8.44
N PRO A 36 -18.38 0.13 -9.61
CA PRO A 36 -18.88 0.98 -10.68
C PRO A 36 -20.22 0.46 -11.18
N ALA A 37 -21.14 1.38 -11.56
CA ALA A 37 -22.37 0.99 -12.21
C ALA A 37 -22.05 0.19 -13.50
N THR A 38 -22.69 -0.96 -13.67
CA THR A 38 -22.56 -1.78 -14.86
C THR A 38 -23.24 -1.10 -16.04
N GLY A 39 -22.48 -0.52 -16.91
CA GLY A 39 -22.91 0.16 -18.12
C GLY A 39 -21.68 0.74 -18.79
N ILE A 40 -20.85 -0.14 -19.40
CA ILE A 40 -19.67 0.29 -20.10
C ILE A 40 -20.10 0.51 -21.54
N ASP A 41 -20.19 1.77 -21.96
CA ASP A 41 -20.17 2.11 -23.38
C ASP A 41 -18.86 1.57 -23.98
N ALA A 42 -18.91 1.18 -25.25
CA ALA A 42 -17.72 0.69 -25.92
C ALA A 42 -16.57 1.72 -25.77
N PRO A 43 -15.35 1.28 -25.44
CA PRO A 43 -14.24 2.21 -25.22
C PRO A 43 -14.00 3.08 -26.45
N SER A 44 -13.68 4.36 -26.23
CA SER A 44 -13.31 5.29 -27.29
C SER A 44 -12.10 4.74 -28.07
N PRO A 45 -12.06 4.85 -29.40
CA PRO A 45 -10.93 4.38 -30.21
C PRO A 45 -9.58 5.03 -29.82
N ASP A 46 -9.60 6.15 -29.11
CA ASP A 46 -8.40 6.89 -28.72
C ASP A 46 -7.78 6.41 -27.38
N VAL A 47 -8.42 5.50 -26.65
CA VAL A 47 -7.95 5.01 -25.33
C VAL A 47 -6.52 4.47 -25.38
N GLY A 48 -6.16 3.71 -26.44
CA GLY A 48 -4.80 3.18 -26.59
C GLY A 48 -3.72 4.27 -26.72
N ALA A 49 -3.98 5.32 -27.49
CA ALA A 49 -3.06 6.45 -27.64
C ALA A 49 -2.96 7.28 -26.37
N MET A 50 -4.08 7.46 -25.66
CA MET A 50 -4.10 8.14 -24.36
C MET A 50 -3.30 7.36 -23.31
N LEU A 51 -3.43 6.03 -23.26
CA LEU A 51 -2.67 5.17 -22.36
C LEU A 51 -1.17 5.26 -22.66
N GLN A 52 -0.77 5.17 -23.93
CA GLN A 52 0.63 5.35 -24.32
C GLN A 52 1.20 6.72 -23.89
N SER A 53 0.41 7.78 -24.02
CA SER A 53 0.81 9.11 -23.54
C SER A 53 0.97 9.14 -22.01
N ALA A 54 0.10 8.48 -21.26
CA ALA A 54 0.21 8.36 -19.81
C ALA A 54 1.48 7.59 -19.40
N ASP A 55 1.78 6.47 -20.10
CA ASP A 55 3.01 5.69 -19.90
C ASP A 55 4.28 6.51 -20.13
N GLN A 56 4.30 7.35 -21.17
CA GLN A 56 5.43 8.23 -21.45
C GLN A 56 5.66 9.26 -20.33
N LEU A 57 4.58 9.80 -19.76
CA LEU A 57 4.69 10.71 -18.61
C LEU A 57 5.15 9.96 -17.35
N ALA A 58 4.66 8.74 -17.13
CA ALA A 58 5.05 7.90 -16.00
C ALA A 58 6.52 7.49 -16.06
N ALA A 59 7.06 7.23 -17.26
CA ALA A 59 8.45 6.84 -17.47
C ALA A 59 9.47 7.92 -17.09
N VAL A 60 9.05 9.16 -16.83
CA VAL A 60 9.91 10.28 -16.41
C VAL A 60 9.44 10.96 -15.11
N ALA A 61 8.54 10.31 -14.37
CA ALA A 61 7.93 10.85 -13.16
C ALA A 61 8.84 10.71 -11.93
N ASP A 62 9.88 11.54 -11.83
CA ASP A 62 10.88 11.55 -10.76
C ASP A 62 10.59 12.55 -9.62
N ASN A 63 9.51 13.31 -9.73
CA ASN A 63 9.12 14.31 -8.75
C ASN A 63 7.60 14.51 -8.71
N ARG A 64 7.12 15.23 -7.67
CA ARG A 64 5.70 15.46 -7.43
C ARG A 64 4.95 16.01 -8.65
N VAL A 65 5.53 16.97 -9.38
CA VAL A 65 4.85 17.62 -10.50
C VAL A 65 4.66 16.66 -11.67
N ARG A 66 5.71 15.91 -12.02
CA ARG A 66 5.67 14.92 -13.10
C ARG A 66 4.79 13.74 -12.72
N LEU A 67 4.85 13.28 -11.47
CA LEU A 67 3.97 12.23 -10.96
C LEU A 67 2.50 12.65 -11.07
N GLN A 68 2.16 13.89 -10.67
CA GLN A 68 0.80 14.41 -10.82
C GLN A 68 0.37 14.50 -12.29
N ALA A 69 1.28 14.86 -13.19
CA ALA A 69 0.97 14.91 -14.63
C ALA A 69 0.65 13.51 -15.18
N ALA A 70 1.40 12.48 -14.78
CA ALA A 70 1.15 11.10 -15.15
C ALA A 70 -0.19 10.60 -14.56
N MET A 71 -0.46 10.87 -13.28
CA MET A 71 -1.74 10.55 -12.64
C MET A 71 -2.94 11.18 -13.38
N ASN A 72 -2.82 12.45 -13.75
CA ASN A 72 -3.87 13.15 -14.51
C ASN A 72 -4.06 12.53 -15.90
N ALA A 73 -3.00 12.00 -16.52
CA ALA A 73 -3.09 11.36 -17.82
C ALA A 73 -3.82 10.00 -17.71
N TYR A 74 -3.50 9.17 -16.73
CA TYR A 74 -4.27 7.95 -16.47
C TYR A 74 -5.71 8.25 -16.06
N GLY A 75 -5.96 9.33 -15.32
CA GLY A 75 -7.33 9.80 -15.03
C GLY A 75 -8.13 10.07 -16.30
N ARG A 76 -7.53 10.74 -17.29
CA ARG A 76 -8.20 10.97 -18.59
C ARG A 76 -8.47 9.68 -19.37
N VAL A 77 -7.62 8.65 -19.25
CA VAL A 77 -7.94 7.32 -19.80
C VAL A 77 -9.20 6.77 -19.16
N LEU A 78 -9.32 6.89 -17.83
CA LEU A 78 -10.47 6.42 -17.07
C LEU A 78 -11.74 7.26 -17.28
N ASP A 79 -11.62 8.50 -17.75
CA ASP A 79 -12.77 9.31 -18.19
C ASP A 79 -13.39 8.75 -19.48
N GLN A 80 -12.60 8.05 -20.32
CA GLN A 80 -13.05 7.45 -21.58
C GLN A 80 -13.36 5.94 -21.44
N ASP A 81 -12.65 5.24 -20.56
CA ASP A 81 -12.86 3.85 -20.21
C ASP A 81 -12.73 3.66 -18.69
N PRO A 82 -13.81 3.87 -17.93
CA PRO A 82 -13.78 3.80 -16.47
C PRO A 82 -13.39 2.43 -15.90
N SER A 83 -13.38 1.39 -16.72
CA SER A 83 -13.05 0.02 -16.34
C SER A 83 -11.74 -0.49 -16.94
N HIS A 84 -10.89 0.39 -17.52
CA HIS A 84 -9.61 0.00 -18.08
C HIS A 84 -8.67 -0.54 -17.00
N PRO A 85 -8.42 -1.87 -16.88
CA PRO A 85 -7.78 -2.46 -15.69
C PRO A 85 -6.37 -1.95 -15.49
N ARG A 86 -5.57 -1.81 -16.56
CA ARG A 86 -4.20 -1.31 -16.48
C ARG A 86 -4.17 0.16 -16.05
N ALA A 87 -5.02 1.02 -16.58
CA ALA A 87 -5.06 2.43 -16.17
C ALA A 87 -5.47 2.58 -14.69
N LEU A 88 -6.37 1.74 -14.20
CA LEU A 88 -6.76 1.68 -12.78
C LEU A 88 -5.56 1.30 -11.90
N THR A 89 -4.82 0.25 -12.26
CA THR A 89 -3.68 -0.22 -11.45
C THR A 89 -2.50 0.73 -11.51
N ASP A 90 -2.18 1.30 -12.68
CA ASP A 90 -1.08 2.26 -12.82
C ASP A 90 -1.37 3.56 -12.07
N LEU A 91 -2.63 4.05 -12.13
CA LEU A 91 -3.05 5.19 -11.32
C LEU A 91 -2.99 4.88 -9.82
N ALA A 92 -3.40 3.68 -9.39
CA ALA A 92 -3.31 3.25 -8.00
C ALA A 92 -1.87 3.26 -7.50
N ASN A 93 -0.95 2.66 -8.26
CA ASN A 93 0.48 2.63 -7.95
C ASN A 93 1.06 4.03 -7.73
N GLN A 94 0.80 4.96 -8.66
CA GLN A 94 1.25 6.34 -8.55
C GLN A 94 0.59 7.11 -7.40
N THR A 95 -0.68 6.80 -7.13
CA THR A 95 -1.43 7.39 -6.00
C THR A 95 -0.82 6.97 -4.66
N ILE A 96 -0.38 5.71 -4.52
CA ILE A 96 0.36 5.25 -3.33
C ILE A 96 1.65 6.06 -3.17
N LEU A 97 2.44 6.19 -4.23
CA LEU A 97 3.69 6.95 -4.17
C LEU A 97 3.46 8.43 -3.85
N MET A 98 2.41 9.05 -4.38
CA MET A 98 2.04 10.43 -4.05
C MET A 98 1.80 10.58 -2.54
N GLY A 99 1.09 9.63 -1.92
CA GLY A 99 0.85 9.62 -0.48
C GLY A 99 2.10 9.34 0.35
N THR A 100 2.99 8.49 -0.14
CA THR A 100 4.20 8.07 0.59
C THR A 100 5.31 9.11 0.51
N ALA A 101 5.60 9.62 -0.70
CA ALA A 101 6.80 10.40 -0.99
C ALA A 101 6.57 11.91 -1.05
N HIS A 102 5.33 12.38 -1.25
CA HIS A 102 5.09 13.76 -1.66
C HIS A 102 4.11 14.53 -0.77
N THR A 103 3.75 13.99 0.39
CA THR A 103 2.99 14.70 1.42
C THR A 103 3.31 14.19 2.81
N ASP A 104 3.37 15.11 3.80
CA ASP A 104 3.47 14.79 5.23
C ASP A 104 2.10 14.88 5.92
N SER A 105 1.08 15.36 5.22
CA SER A 105 -0.26 15.51 5.76
C SER A 105 -0.94 14.15 5.93
N ARG A 106 -1.19 13.73 7.19
CA ARG A 106 -1.94 12.51 7.53
C ARG A 106 -3.28 12.44 6.80
N GLN A 107 -3.98 13.57 6.66
CA GLN A 107 -5.25 13.63 5.95
C GLN A 107 -5.10 13.38 4.45
N GLU A 108 -4.06 13.93 3.82
CA GLU A 108 -3.78 13.68 2.40
C GLU A 108 -3.35 12.23 2.18
N LYS A 109 -2.45 11.69 3.02
CA LYS A 109 -2.07 10.27 3.01
C LYS A 109 -3.29 9.36 3.09
N SER A 110 -4.20 9.64 4.02
CA SER A 110 -5.46 8.89 4.16
C SER A 110 -6.29 8.90 2.88
N ARG A 111 -6.40 10.05 2.20
CA ARG A 111 -7.13 10.15 0.92
C ARG A 111 -6.44 9.35 -0.18
N TYR A 112 -5.12 9.49 -0.33
CA TYR A 112 -4.36 8.80 -1.37
C TYR A 112 -4.43 7.28 -1.20
N PHE A 113 -4.14 6.75 -0.03
CA PHE A 113 -4.16 5.30 0.17
C PHE A 113 -5.55 4.70 0.04
N ARG A 114 -6.60 5.37 0.52
CA ARG A 114 -7.98 4.92 0.28
C ARG A 114 -8.36 4.97 -1.19
N SER A 115 -7.98 6.02 -1.91
CA SER A 115 -8.20 6.11 -3.36
C SER A 115 -7.50 4.98 -4.10
N ALA A 116 -6.25 4.66 -3.73
CA ALA A 116 -5.51 3.56 -4.34
C ALA A 116 -6.19 2.20 -4.09
N MET A 117 -6.64 1.92 -2.86
CA MET A 117 -7.42 0.71 -2.57
C MET A 117 -8.66 0.60 -3.48
N ARG A 118 -9.42 1.70 -3.64
CA ARG A 118 -10.62 1.73 -4.50
C ARG A 118 -10.31 1.52 -5.99
N LEU A 119 -9.23 2.09 -6.47
CA LEU A 119 -8.78 1.88 -7.84
C LEU A 119 -8.43 0.41 -8.09
N CYS A 120 -7.72 -0.23 -7.15
CA CYS A 120 -7.40 -1.65 -7.22
C CYS A 120 -8.66 -2.54 -7.16
N GLU A 121 -9.61 -2.22 -6.27
CA GLU A 121 -10.89 -2.93 -6.18
C GLU A 121 -11.67 -2.83 -7.50
N ARG A 122 -11.72 -1.65 -8.11
CA ARG A 122 -12.33 -1.48 -9.44
C ARG A 122 -11.61 -2.27 -10.52
N ALA A 123 -10.27 -2.34 -10.47
CA ALA A 123 -9.50 -3.16 -11.40
C ALA A 123 -9.84 -4.65 -11.25
N MET A 124 -9.86 -5.18 -10.02
CA MET A 124 -10.27 -6.57 -9.75
C MET A 124 -11.72 -6.84 -10.18
N TYR A 125 -12.62 -5.87 -10.04
CA TYR A 125 -14.02 -5.99 -10.47
C TYR A 125 -14.20 -6.10 -11.99
N THR A 126 -13.18 -5.79 -12.81
CA THR A 126 -13.21 -6.05 -14.24
C THR A 126 -13.11 -7.53 -14.59
N ASN A 127 -12.51 -8.34 -13.71
CA ASN A 127 -12.50 -9.79 -13.80
C ASN A 127 -13.93 -10.34 -13.58
N ALA A 128 -14.44 -11.14 -14.55
CA ALA A 128 -15.83 -11.59 -14.54
C ALA A 128 -16.16 -12.50 -13.36
N ASP A 129 -15.26 -13.40 -12.99
CA ASP A 129 -15.47 -14.35 -11.89
C ASP A 129 -15.41 -13.64 -10.55
N PHE A 130 -14.48 -12.69 -10.40
CA PHE A 130 -14.41 -11.85 -9.20
C PHE A 130 -15.69 -11.01 -9.04
N ARG A 131 -16.18 -10.39 -10.12
CA ARG A 131 -17.41 -9.60 -10.11
C ARG A 131 -18.61 -10.40 -9.65
N ILE A 132 -18.77 -11.65 -10.11
CA ILE A 132 -19.84 -12.55 -9.67
C ILE A 132 -19.82 -12.73 -8.15
N LEU A 133 -18.64 -12.95 -7.57
CA LEU A 133 -18.49 -13.12 -6.12
C LEU A 133 -18.73 -11.81 -5.35
N ALA A 134 -18.22 -10.70 -5.89
CA ALA A 134 -18.43 -9.37 -5.31
C ALA A 134 -19.91 -8.96 -5.30
N ASP A 135 -20.64 -9.24 -6.38
CA ASP A 135 -22.09 -8.99 -6.49
C ASP A 135 -22.91 -9.87 -5.51
N GLN A 136 -22.36 -11.02 -5.11
CA GLN A 136 -22.92 -11.87 -4.04
C GLN A 136 -22.57 -11.36 -2.63
N GLY A 137 -21.87 -10.24 -2.50
CA GLY A 137 -21.52 -9.60 -1.23
C GLY A 137 -20.19 -10.09 -0.63
N LYS A 138 -19.35 -10.83 -1.39
CA LYS A 138 -18.00 -11.18 -0.94
C LYS A 138 -17.11 -9.95 -0.93
N THR A 139 -16.26 -9.86 0.10
CA THR A 139 -15.20 -8.87 0.17
C THR A 139 -14.07 -9.18 -0.82
N PRO A 140 -13.21 -8.22 -1.18
CA PRO A 140 -12.10 -8.45 -2.11
C PRO A 140 -11.18 -9.61 -1.69
N TRP A 141 -10.87 -9.73 -0.40
CA TRP A 141 -10.01 -10.79 0.12
C TRP A 141 -10.69 -12.18 0.22
N GLU A 142 -12.04 -12.22 0.25
CA GLU A 142 -12.79 -13.48 0.15
C GLU A 142 -12.96 -13.94 -1.29
N ALA A 143 -12.93 -13.00 -2.25
CA ALA A 143 -13.12 -13.28 -3.67
C ALA A 143 -11.80 -13.48 -4.43
N CYS A 144 -10.64 -13.16 -3.85
CA CYS A 144 -9.36 -13.10 -4.56
C CYS A 144 -8.88 -14.44 -5.17
N ALA A 145 -9.41 -15.58 -4.71
CA ALA A 145 -9.00 -16.90 -5.20
C ALA A 145 -9.24 -17.12 -6.70
N VAL A 146 -10.16 -16.36 -7.32
CA VAL A 146 -10.47 -16.47 -8.75
C VAL A 146 -9.64 -15.53 -9.64
N LEU A 147 -8.87 -14.60 -9.05
CA LEU A 147 -8.03 -13.66 -9.77
C LEU A 147 -6.85 -14.37 -10.45
N GLY A 148 -6.45 -13.89 -11.63
CA GLY A 148 -5.38 -14.43 -12.46
C GLY A 148 -4.07 -13.62 -12.39
N GLU A 149 -3.10 -13.96 -13.26
CA GLU A 149 -1.82 -13.25 -13.35
C GLU A 149 -2.00 -11.79 -13.76
N GLU A 150 -2.95 -11.48 -14.63
CA GLU A 150 -3.30 -10.13 -15.08
C GLU A 150 -3.82 -9.23 -13.94
N ASP A 151 -4.35 -9.84 -12.86
CA ASP A 151 -4.88 -9.13 -11.70
C ASP A 151 -3.81 -8.89 -10.61
N MET A 152 -2.60 -9.47 -10.74
CA MET A 152 -1.54 -9.38 -9.73
C MET A 152 -1.16 -7.94 -9.39
N PRO A 153 -1.06 -6.97 -10.32
CA PRO A 153 -0.83 -5.58 -9.96
C PRO A 153 -1.90 -5.01 -9.04
N ALA A 154 -3.18 -5.32 -9.27
CA ALA A 154 -4.28 -4.86 -8.43
C ALA A 154 -4.21 -5.45 -7.01
N MET A 155 -3.91 -6.75 -6.88
CA MET A 155 -3.72 -7.42 -5.59
C MET A 155 -2.54 -6.84 -4.81
N MET A 156 -1.39 -6.62 -5.48
CA MET A 156 -0.19 -6.07 -4.85
C MET A 156 -0.40 -4.64 -4.39
N PHE A 157 -0.93 -3.76 -5.25
CA PHE A 157 -1.10 -2.35 -4.91
C PHE A 157 -2.22 -2.14 -3.88
N TRP A 158 -3.25 -2.98 -3.86
CA TRP A 158 -4.23 -2.98 -2.78
C TRP A 158 -3.56 -3.31 -1.44
N SER A 159 -2.79 -4.38 -1.38
CA SER A 159 -2.05 -4.79 -0.17
C SER A 159 -1.05 -3.72 0.27
N THR A 160 -0.32 -3.13 -0.66
CA THR A 160 0.63 -2.03 -0.41
C THR A 160 -0.08 -0.80 0.17
N ALA A 161 -1.23 -0.41 -0.40
CA ALA A 161 -2.01 0.73 0.09
C ALA A 161 -2.55 0.51 1.50
N VAL A 162 -3.00 -0.71 1.83
CA VAL A 162 -3.42 -1.10 3.19
C VAL A 162 -2.27 -0.99 4.18
N LEU A 163 -1.08 -1.53 3.86
CA LEU A 163 0.07 -1.49 4.74
C LEU A 163 0.59 -0.07 4.97
N TYR A 164 0.64 0.77 3.92
CA TYR A 164 0.98 2.18 4.09
C TYR A 164 -0.08 2.96 4.88
N TYR A 165 -1.37 2.70 4.65
CA TYR A 165 -2.43 3.29 5.46
C TYR A 165 -2.26 2.93 6.94
N PHE A 166 -2.04 1.65 7.22
CA PHE A 166 -1.82 1.14 8.57
C PHE A 166 -0.63 1.82 9.25
N LYS A 167 0.50 1.91 8.54
CA LYS A 167 1.75 2.47 9.08
C LYS A 167 1.73 3.99 9.22
N GLU A 168 1.22 4.72 8.20
CA GLU A 168 1.45 6.16 8.08
C GLU A 168 0.23 7.02 8.42
N VAL A 169 -0.94 6.41 8.49
CA VAL A 169 -2.20 7.11 8.79
C VAL A 169 -2.68 6.78 10.20
N LEU A 170 -2.60 5.52 10.62
CA LEU A 170 -3.11 5.10 11.93
C LEU A 170 -2.13 5.43 13.05
N THR A 171 -2.64 5.98 14.15
CA THR A 171 -1.89 6.10 15.42
C THR A 171 -1.75 4.74 16.08
N PHE A 172 -0.80 4.59 17.02
CA PHE A 172 -0.58 3.31 17.70
C PHE A 172 -1.87 2.69 18.28
N PRO A 173 -2.77 3.41 19.00
CA PRO A 173 -4.02 2.81 19.43
C PRO A 173 -4.92 2.37 18.27
N GLU A 174 -5.01 3.16 17.20
CA GLU A 174 -5.80 2.82 16.02
C GLU A 174 -5.24 1.57 15.30
N GLN A 175 -3.92 1.40 15.26
CA GLN A 175 -3.28 0.21 14.68
C GLN A 175 -3.73 -1.07 15.38
N VAL A 176 -3.79 -1.07 16.72
CA VAL A 176 -4.23 -2.24 17.50
C VAL A 176 -5.66 -2.66 17.12
N PHE A 177 -6.58 -1.69 16.97
CA PHE A 177 -7.97 -1.97 16.58
C PHE A 177 -8.16 -2.33 15.11
N ASN A 178 -7.17 -2.06 14.27
CA ASN A 178 -7.23 -2.26 12.82
C ASN A 178 -6.28 -3.36 12.31
N LEU A 179 -5.73 -4.21 13.19
CA LEU A 179 -4.85 -5.32 12.79
C LEU A 179 -5.51 -6.29 11.79
N SER A 180 -6.84 -6.44 11.84
CA SER A 180 -7.59 -7.23 10.86
C SER A 180 -7.39 -6.76 9.41
N TRP A 181 -7.10 -5.47 9.18
CA TRP A 181 -6.81 -4.97 7.84
C TRP A 181 -5.49 -5.51 7.30
N VAL A 182 -4.49 -5.69 8.15
CA VAL A 182 -3.25 -6.36 7.76
C VAL A 182 -3.55 -7.82 7.42
N THR A 183 -4.37 -8.54 8.21
CA THR A 183 -4.72 -9.94 7.91
C THR A 183 -5.47 -10.09 6.58
N HIS A 184 -6.23 -9.09 6.13
CA HIS A 184 -6.91 -9.12 4.84
C HIS A 184 -5.95 -9.11 3.64
N THR A 185 -4.68 -8.71 3.81
CA THR A 185 -3.68 -8.80 2.73
C THR A 185 -3.18 -10.22 2.52
N GLY A 186 -3.26 -11.10 3.52
CA GLY A 186 -2.76 -12.46 3.46
C GLY A 186 -3.28 -13.29 2.28
N PRO A 187 -4.61 -13.38 2.04
CA PRO A 187 -5.17 -14.10 0.91
C PRO A 187 -4.65 -13.62 -0.46
N PHE A 188 -4.42 -12.33 -0.64
CA PHE A 188 -3.83 -11.81 -1.86
C PHE A 188 -2.38 -12.24 -2.04
N LEU A 189 -1.58 -12.17 -0.97
CA LEU A 189 -0.17 -12.60 -0.99
C LEU A 189 -0.03 -14.09 -1.27
N GLU A 190 -0.88 -14.91 -0.68
CA GLU A 190 -0.95 -16.36 -0.95
C GLU A 190 -1.35 -16.63 -2.40
N ARG A 191 -2.36 -15.92 -2.93
CA ARG A 191 -2.80 -16.07 -4.32
C ARG A 191 -1.71 -15.67 -5.30
N MET A 192 -1.05 -14.52 -5.11
CA MET A 192 0.03 -14.06 -5.97
C MET A 192 1.23 -15.03 -5.95
N ALA A 193 1.63 -15.51 -4.77
CA ALA A 193 2.72 -16.49 -4.65
C ALA A 193 2.40 -17.82 -5.34
N ALA A 194 1.12 -18.22 -5.41
CA ALA A 194 0.67 -19.41 -6.13
C ALA A 194 0.62 -19.22 -7.65
N LEU A 195 0.41 -17.98 -8.14
CA LEU A 195 0.37 -17.65 -9.56
C LEU A 195 1.78 -17.50 -10.15
N ASP A 196 2.54 -16.56 -9.62
CA ASP A 196 3.93 -16.31 -10.02
C ASP A 196 4.74 -15.80 -8.81
N PRO A 197 5.50 -16.64 -8.13
CA PRO A 197 6.30 -16.23 -6.98
C PRO A 197 7.44 -15.27 -7.33
N ALA A 198 7.83 -15.16 -8.61
CA ALA A 198 8.90 -14.27 -9.06
C ALA A 198 8.38 -12.89 -9.49
N TRP A 199 7.08 -12.69 -9.51
CA TRP A 199 6.48 -11.43 -9.93
C TRP A 199 6.99 -10.25 -9.09
N GLY A 200 7.31 -9.15 -9.77
CA GLY A 200 7.77 -7.92 -9.11
C GLY A 200 9.15 -8.05 -8.43
N GLY A 201 9.94 -9.09 -8.78
CA GLY A 201 11.33 -9.21 -8.34
C GLY A 201 11.51 -9.21 -6.83
N GLY A 202 10.73 -10.01 -6.12
CA GLY A 202 10.76 -10.12 -4.66
C GLY A 202 9.75 -9.24 -3.94
N ALA A 203 8.88 -8.50 -4.66
CA ALA A 203 7.86 -7.66 -4.04
C ALA A 203 6.86 -8.46 -3.20
N ILE A 204 6.49 -9.67 -3.65
CA ILE A 204 5.60 -10.57 -2.90
C ILE A 204 6.28 -10.98 -1.60
N GLN A 205 7.49 -11.50 -1.65
CA GLN A 205 8.26 -11.95 -0.49
C GLN A 205 8.51 -10.80 0.48
N PHE A 206 8.88 -9.62 -0.03
CA PHE A 206 9.06 -8.44 0.81
C PHE A 206 7.75 -8.06 1.54
N THR A 207 6.61 -8.11 0.84
CA THR A 207 5.31 -7.81 1.47
C THR A 207 4.89 -8.90 2.46
N GLN A 208 5.20 -10.19 2.18
CA GLN A 208 5.02 -11.29 3.14
C GLN A 208 5.90 -11.12 4.38
N SER A 209 7.14 -10.64 4.23
CA SER A 209 7.99 -10.36 5.38
C SER A 209 7.38 -9.30 6.30
N LEU A 210 6.85 -8.22 5.73
CA LEU A 210 6.13 -7.20 6.49
C LEU A 210 4.86 -7.75 7.15
N TYR A 211 4.07 -8.55 6.43
CA TYR A 211 2.86 -9.18 6.94
C TYR A 211 3.14 -10.01 8.21
N PHE A 212 4.12 -10.91 8.16
CA PHE A 212 4.47 -11.77 9.30
C PHE A 212 5.14 -11.00 10.43
N GLY A 213 5.89 -9.94 10.13
CA GLY A 213 6.57 -9.11 11.14
C GLY A 213 5.66 -8.09 11.85
N ILE A 214 4.57 -7.64 11.20
CA ILE A 214 3.62 -6.69 11.79
C ILE A 214 2.62 -7.39 12.72
N LEU A 215 2.16 -8.59 12.36
CA LEU A 215 1.13 -9.29 13.09
C LEU A 215 1.67 -9.87 14.40
N PRO A 216 0.90 -9.79 15.50
CA PRO A 216 1.16 -10.58 16.70
C PRO A 216 1.05 -12.08 16.41
N GLY A 217 1.79 -12.93 17.13
CA GLY A 217 1.73 -14.39 16.95
C GLY A 217 0.31 -14.97 17.06
N ALA A 218 -0.54 -14.40 17.93
CA ALA A 218 -1.95 -14.81 18.05
C ALA A 218 -2.80 -14.54 16.79
N LEU A 219 -2.34 -13.69 15.89
CA LEU A 219 -2.98 -13.36 14.59
C LEU A 219 -2.19 -13.91 13.39
N GLY A 220 -1.26 -14.83 13.63
CA GLY A 220 -0.47 -15.46 12.57
C GLY A 220 0.87 -14.80 12.28
N GLY A 221 1.31 -13.84 13.12
CA GLY A 221 2.66 -13.27 13.03
C GLY A 221 3.72 -14.32 13.37
N ASP A 222 4.86 -14.23 12.67
CA ASP A 222 5.97 -15.17 12.79
C ASP A 222 7.28 -14.50 12.36
N GLU A 223 8.12 -14.17 13.32
CA GLU A 223 9.39 -13.46 13.07
C GLU A 223 10.35 -14.30 12.22
N ALA A 224 10.38 -15.63 12.39
CA ALA A 224 11.26 -16.48 11.60
C ALA A 224 10.82 -16.52 10.12
N ARG A 225 9.51 -16.58 9.87
CA ARG A 225 8.97 -16.47 8.50
C ARG A 225 9.19 -15.07 7.93
N SER A 226 9.01 -14.02 8.72
CA SER A 226 9.31 -12.65 8.32
C SER A 226 10.74 -12.51 7.82
N GLN A 227 11.71 -13.03 8.58
CA GLN A 227 13.12 -13.00 8.22
C GLN A 227 13.41 -13.86 6.96
N SER A 228 12.86 -15.06 6.86
CA SER A 228 13.04 -15.93 5.70
C SER A 228 12.55 -15.27 4.40
N TYR A 229 11.34 -14.68 4.42
CA TYR A 229 10.79 -13.99 3.26
C TYR A 229 11.60 -12.72 2.90
N LEU A 230 12.15 -12.02 3.90
CA LEU A 230 13.01 -10.87 3.64
C LEU A 230 14.30 -11.29 2.92
N GLU A 231 14.92 -12.40 3.34
CA GLU A 231 16.12 -12.95 2.70
C GLU A 231 15.81 -13.39 1.26
N GLU A 232 14.71 -14.07 1.04
CA GLU A 232 14.23 -14.44 -0.30
C GLU A 232 14.03 -13.21 -1.18
N ALA A 233 13.37 -12.15 -0.67
CA ALA A 233 13.16 -10.91 -1.41
C ALA A 233 14.48 -10.24 -1.81
N VAL A 234 15.45 -10.18 -0.90
CA VAL A 234 16.77 -9.58 -1.15
C VAL A 234 17.58 -10.40 -2.14
N ALA A 235 17.37 -11.72 -2.21
CA ALA A 235 18.09 -12.62 -3.13
C ALA A 235 17.76 -12.38 -4.61
N PHE A 236 16.64 -11.73 -4.95
CA PHE A 236 16.36 -11.31 -6.33
C PHE A 236 17.42 -10.34 -6.86
N GLY A 237 17.99 -9.48 -6.01
CA GLY A 237 19.13 -8.62 -6.36
C GLY A 237 18.82 -7.61 -7.47
N THR A 238 19.86 -7.25 -8.25
CA THR A 238 19.71 -6.33 -9.40
C THR A 238 18.76 -6.89 -10.45
N PRO A 239 17.83 -6.07 -11.01
CA PRO A 239 17.73 -4.61 -10.87
C PRO A 239 16.77 -4.11 -9.78
N TRP A 240 16.24 -4.99 -8.91
CA TRP A 240 15.16 -4.71 -7.97
C TRP A 240 15.68 -4.04 -6.69
N MET A 241 15.22 -2.84 -6.39
CA MET A 241 15.71 -2.03 -5.26
C MET A 241 14.84 -2.16 -4.00
N LEU A 242 13.55 -2.46 -4.16
CA LEU A 242 12.54 -2.44 -3.09
C LEU A 242 12.99 -3.21 -1.85
N ALA A 243 13.46 -4.46 -2.02
CA ALA A 243 13.76 -5.32 -0.89
C ALA A 243 14.91 -4.79 -0.04
N ARG A 244 16.00 -4.29 -0.66
CA ARG A 244 17.12 -3.71 0.08
C ARG A 244 16.79 -2.34 0.66
N TRP A 245 16.13 -1.47 -0.10
CA TRP A 245 15.63 -0.20 0.44
C TRP A 245 14.71 -0.45 1.64
N GLY A 246 13.76 -1.38 1.52
CA GLY A 246 12.83 -1.71 2.58
C GLY A 246 13.49 -2.38 3.78
N ARG A 247 14.49 -3.25 3.56
CA ARG A 247 15.27 -3.83 4.65
C ARG A 247 15.99 -2.75 5.46
N ALA A 248 16.63 -1.80 4.78
CA ALA A 248 17.24 -0.67 5.46
C ALA A 248 16.23 0.10 6.33
N LYS A 249 15.11 0.51 5.74
CA LYS A 249 14.15 1.42 6.38
C LYS A 249 13.27 0.79 7.46
N TYR A 250 13.03 -0.51 7.42
CA TYR A 250 12.08 -1.18 8.30
C TYR A 250 12.73 -2.20 9.24
N PHE A 251 13.75 -2.90 8.79
CA PHE A 251 14.38 -3.97 9.56
C PHE A 251 15.65 -3.47 10.25
N HIS A 252 16.64 -2.92 9.53
CA HIS A 252 17.87 -2.44 10.15
C HIS A 252 17.62 -1.29 11.13
N VAL A 253 16.65 -0.38 10.84
CA VAL A 253 16.27 0.67 11.82
C VAL A 253 15.64 0.05 13.06
N ARG A 254 14.73 -0.91 12.91
CA ARG A 254 14.13 -1.64 14.05
C ARG A 254 15.19 -2.35 14.90
N ASP A 255 16.13 -2.97 14.25
CA ASP A 255 17.16 -3.80 14.90
C ASP A 255 18.38 -3.00 15.34
N GLN A 256 18.36 -1.66 15.16
CA GLN A 256 19.47 -0.73 15.47
C GLN A 256 20.78 -1.11 14.74
N ASP A 257 20.68 -1.72 13.55
CA ASP A 257 21.81 -2.12 12.70
C ASP A 257 22.16 -1.00 11.71
N ARG A 258 22.94 -0.03 12.18
CA ARG A 258 23.40 1.10 11.35
C ARG A 258 24.28 0.66 10.18
N GLU A 259 25.14 -0.33 10.37
CA GLU A 259 26.05 -0.78 9.31
C GLU A 259 25.25 -1.41 8.16
N GLY A 260 24.31 -2.29 8.45
CA GLY A 260 23.42 -2.89 7.46
C GLY A 260 22.56 -1.85 6.74
N PHE A 261 22.01 -0.89 7.48
CA PHE A 261 21.24 0.23 6.92
C PHE A 261 22.02 1.01 5.87
N GLU A 262 23.22 1.46 6.23
CA GLU A 262 24.06 2.24 5.32
C GLU A 262 24.55 1.39 4.13
N ALA A 263 24.87 0.11 4.35
CA ALA A 263 25.31 -0.80 3.28
C ALA A 263 24.19 -1.00 2.24
N ASP A 264 22.95 -1.26 2.67
CA ASP A 264 21.83 -1.45 1.78
C ASP A 264 21.46 -0.17 1.01
N LEU A 265 21.46 0.99 1.66
CA LEU A 265 21.18 2.25 0.97
C LEU A 265 22.27 2.64 -0.03
N ARG A 266 23.56 2.38 0.27
CA ARG A 266 24.65 2.56 -0.70
C ARG A 266 24.49 1.60 -1.90
N TRP A 267 24.06 0.37 -1.66
CA TRP A 267 23.77 -0.57 -2.73
C TRP A 267 22.61 -0.05 -3.62
N VAL A 268 21.52 0.49 -3.03
CA VAL A 268 20.42 1.12 -3.78
C VAL A 268 20.93 2.25 -4.66
N LEU A 269 21.79 3.13 -4.14
CA LEU A 269 22.38 4.24 -4.92
C LEU A 269 23.32 3.81 -6.04
N ALA A 270 23.87 2.60 -5.95
CA ALA A 270 24.71 2.04 -7.01
C ALA A 270 23.93 1.44 -8.20
N GLN A 271 22.60 1.30 -8.06
CA GLN A 271 21.76 0.78 -9.14
C GLN A 271 21.44 1.89 -10.15
N ASP A 272 21.28 1.49 -11.43
CA ASP A 272 20.78 2.42 -12.47
C ASP A 272 19.29 2.67 -12.30
N VAL A 273 18.89 3.91 -12.04
CA VAL A 273 17.49 4.33 -11.91
C VAL A 273 16.67 4.02 -13.17
N SER A 274 17.29 4.05 -14.34
CA SER A 274 16.63 3.82 -15.64
C SER A 274 16.54 2.35 -16.04
N ALA A 275 17.20 1.43 -15.29
CA ALA A 275 17.14 0.01 -15.59
C ALA A 275 15.69 -0.53 -15.42
N PRO A 276 15.32 -1.60 -16.17
CA PRO A 276 14.04 -2.27 -15.97
C PRO A 276 13.95 -2.83 -14.54
N GLY A 277 12.72 -2.87 -14.00
CA GLY A 277 12.46 -3.31 -12.61
C GLY A 277 11.15 -2.72 -12.13
N GLU A 278 11.18 -2.14 -10.93
CA GLU A 278 10.04 -1.36 -10.42
C GLU A 278 9.76 -0.16 -11.33
N ALA A 279 8.53 0.38 -11.26
CA ALA A 279 8.17 1.58 -12.00
C ALA A 279 9.17 2.71 -11.72
N PHE A 280 9.53 3.48 -12.75
CA PHE A 280 10.56 4.52 -12.69
C PHE A 280 10.37 5.49 -11.51
N CYS A 281 9.13 5.90 -11.26
CA CYS A 281 8.82 6.81 -10.15
C CYS A 281 9.21 6.25 -8.76
N TRP A 282 9.06 4.93 -8.54
CA TRP A 282 9.52 4.28 -7.31
C TRP A 282 11.03 4.20 -7.23
N ARG A 283 11.70 3.86 -8.34
CA ARG A 283 13.17 3.81 -8.40
C ARG A 283 13.78 5.18 -8.12
N ALA A 284 13.21 6.24 -8.70
CA ALA A 284 13.61 7.62 -8.44
C ALA A 284 13.41 8.00 -6.97
N TYR A 285 12.28 7.60 -6.37
CA TYR A 285 12.01 7.79 -4.95
C TYR A 285 13.00 7.04 -4.06
N PHE A 286 13.26 5.75 -4.32
CA PHE A 286 14.23 4.98 -3.53
C PHE A 286 15.62 5.61 -3.56
N HIS A 287 16.05 6.12 -4.71
CA HIS A 287 17.32 6.83 -4.82
C HIS A 287 17.34 8.13 -4.05
N GLN A 288 16.26 8.93 -4.11
CA GLN A 288 16.20 10.20 -3.37
C GLN A 288 16.16 9.94 -1.87
N ASP A 289 15.29 9.04 -1.41
CA ASP A 289 15.16 8.70 0.01
C ASP A 289 16.46 8.09 0.57
N ALA A 290 17.16 7.26 -0.21
CA ALA A 290 18.45 6.70 0.20
C ALA A 290 19.54 7.80 0.34
N ARG A 291 19.59 8.79 -0.55
CA ARG A 291 20.50 9.94 -0.43
C ARG A 291 20.22 10.75 0.82
N ASP A 292 18.95 11.06 1.05
CA ASP A 292 18.52 11.88 2.20
C ASP A 292 18.78 11.16 3.51
N ALA A 293 18.52 9.84 3.55
CA ALA A 293 18.77 9.02 4.72
C ALA A 293 20.26 8.85 5.05
N LEU A 294 21.12 8.71 4.03
CA LEU A 294 22.58 8.63 4.21
C LEU A 294 23.23 10.00 4.53
N ALA A 295 22.57 11.11 4.18
CA ALA A 295 23.05 12.46 4.55
C ALA A 295 22.87 12.75 6.05
N ASP A 296 21.90 12.14 6.72
CA ASP A 296 21.63 12.30 8.15
C ASP A 296 21.15 10.96 8.75
N PRO A 297 22.05 9.97 8.88
CA PRO A 297 21.68 8.65 9.41
C PRO A 297 21.33 8.69 10.89
N ASP A 298 21.87 9.65 11.65
CA ASP A 298 21.65 9.78 13.12
C ASP A 298 20.18 9.97 13.48
N ARG A 299 19.33 10.47 12.56
CA ARG A 299 17.88 10.57 12.77
C ARG A 299 17.14 9.22 12.85
N TYR A 300 17.81 8.11 12.51
CA TYR A 300 17.23 6.77 12.49
C TYR A 300 17.74 5.87 13.62
N PHE A 301 18.83 6.27 14.30
CA PHE A 301 19.48 5.48 15.33
C PHE A 301 19.65 6.30 16.61
N ASP A 302 19.49 5.65 17.79
CA ASP A 302 19.67 6.22 19.12
C ASP A 302 21.15 6.28 19.54
#